data_69ab17efa3e73be4f118262d210cebff
#
_entry.id   69ab17efa3e73be4f118262d210cebff
#
_cell.length_a   1.000
_cell.length_b   1.000
_cell.length_c   1.000
_cell.angle_alpha   90.00
_cell.angle_beta   90.00
_cell.angle_gamma   90.00
#
_symmetry.space_group_name_H-M   'P 1'
#
loop_
_entity.id
_entity.type
_entity.pdbx_description
1 polymer ?
#
loop_
_entity_poly.entity_id
_entity_poly.type
_entity_poly.pdbx_seq_one_letter_code
_entity_poly.pdbx_strand_id
1 'polypeptide(L)'
;MRSKPATQYIAWRNRMRTQHPNLWHPIRFAIMLIVLAWTIYGVCYEPPTDIFGVIWVAMLVTALVLSPLFLKSTSVAILVIASIGDLFTPYAHLGNSLPAQLYAYGMLAYSTNAIIEATLLIYYVVNILLIDPPDPNTNPVAMVSMYAMVLLLGRTLSWSEKTTQKSFDA
;
A
#
# COMPACT_ATOMS: atom_id res chain seq x y z
N MET A 1 44.28 6.93 -10.18
CA MET A 1 43.59 5.76 -10.78
C MET A 1 42.08 6.08 -10.82
N ARG A 2 41.51 6.34 -12.01
CA ARG A 2 40.06 6.53 -12.15
C ARG A 2 39.37 5.16 -12.09
N SER A 3 38.57 4.90 -11.08
CA SER A 3 37.75 3.70 -11.01
C SER A 3 36.85 3.60 -12.26
N LYS A 4 36.85 2.43 -12.92
CA LYS A 4 36.05 2.21 -14.13
C LYS A 4 34.56 2.47 -13.81
N PRO A 5 33.81 3.13 -14.70
CA PRO A 5 32.40 3.47 -14.45
C PRO A 5 31.52 2.26 -14.06
N ALA A 6 31.86 1.08 -14.56
CA ALA A 6 31.21 -0.17 -14.19
C ALA A 6 31.34 -0.51 -12.68
N THR A 7 32.51 -0.22 -12.07
CA THR A 7 32.76 -0.50 -10.65
C THR A 7 31.95 0.45 -9.76
N GLN A 8 31.80 1.71 -10.18
CA GLN A 8 30.97 2.70 -9.47
C GLN A 8 29.48 2.34 -9.54
N TYR A 9 29.00 1.91 -10.70
CA TYR A 9 27.62 1.45 -10.88
C TYR A 9 27.30 0.23 -10.00
N ILE A 10 28.18 -0.77 -9.97
CA ILE A 10 28.00 -1.97 -9.13
C ILE A 10 27.99 -1.60 -7.64
N ALA A 11 28.89 -0.72 -7.20
CA ALA A 11 28.93 -0.26 -5.81
C ALA A 11 27.68 0.54 -5.43
N TRP A 12 27.20 1.42 -6.32
CA TRP A 12 25.95 2.16 -6.14
C TRP A 12 24.75 1.22 -6.07
N ARG A 13 24.63 0.28 -7.01
CA ARG A 13 23.55 -0.72 -7.04
C ARG A 13 23.53 -1.56 -5.76
N ASN A 14 24.66 -2.02 -5.28
CA ASN A 14 24.76 -2.80 -4.05
C ASN A 14 24.37 -1.97 -2.82
N ARG A 15 24.77 -0.69 -2.77
CA ARG A 15 24.38 0.23 -1.70
C ARG A 15 22.86 0.44 -1.70
N MET A 16 22.27 0.72 -2.86
CA MET A 16 20.81 0.88 -3.00
C MET A 16 20.05 -0.40 -2.60
N ARG A 17 20.57 -1.56 -2.97
CA ARG A 17 19.97 -2.86 -2.62
C ARG A 17 19.98 -3.11 -1.10
N THR A 18 21.01 -2.70 -0.39
CA THR A 18 21.10 -2.85 1.07
C THR A 18 20.29 -1.79 1.81
N GLN A 19 20.26 -0.57 1.31
CA GLN A 19 19.51 0.53 1.93
C GLN A 19 18.00 0.45 1.69
N HIS A 20 17.59 -0.06 0.52
CA HIS A 20 16.20 -0.13 0.08
C HIS A 20 15.83 -1.53 -0.44
N PRO A 21 15.79 -2.55 0.43
CA PRO A 21 15.50 -3.93 0.01
C PRO A 21 14.12 -4.08 -0.66
N ASN A 22 13.17 -3.24 -0.29
CA ASN A 22 11.82 -3.26 -0.85
C ASN A 22 11.77 -2.88 -2.33
N LEU A 23 12.65 -1.95 -2.76
CA LEU A 23 12.72 -1.53 -4.16
C LEU A 23 13.17 -2.66 -5.09
N TRP A 24 13.96 -3.59 -4.57
CA TRP A 24 14.55 -4.69 -5.35
C TRP A 24 13.77 -5.99 -5.22
N HIS A 25 12.68 -6.00 -4.46
CA HIS A 25 11.84 -7.17 -4.35
C HIS A 25 10.82 -7.20 -5.50
N PRO A 26 10.95 -8.09 -6.50
CA PRO A 26 10.19 -8.01 -7.75
C PRO A 26 8.69 -8.13 -7.53
N ILE A 27 8.24 -8.98 -6.59
CA ILE A 27 6.82 -9.19 -6.31
C ILE A 27 6.20 -7.94 -5.71
N ARG A 28 6.84 -7.30 -4.74
CA ARG A 28 6.33 -6.07 -4.09
C ARG A 28 6.26 -4.92 -5.08
N PHE A 29 7.29 -4.79 -5.89
CA PHE A 29 7.33 -3.77 -6.93
C PHE A 29 6.24 -4.01 -7.98
N ALA A 30 6.00 -5.26 -8.39
CA ALA A 30 4.92 -5.61 -9.31
C ALA A 30 3.55 -5.30 -8.72
N ILE A 31 3.29 -5.64 -7.45
CA ILE A 31 2.03 -5.31 -6.76
C ILE A 31 1.83 -3.79 -6.72
N MET A 32 2.86 -3.02 -6.36
CA MET A 32 2.78 -1.56 -6.36
C MET A 32 2.43 -1.01 -7.75
N LEU A 33 3.06 -1.52 -8.82
CA LEU A 33 2.75 -1.10 -10.19
C LEU A 33 1.31 -1.43 -10.59
N ILE A 34 0.79 -2.60 -10.21
CA ILE A 34 -0.60 -2.99 -10.48
C ILE A 34 -1.56 -2.04 -9.78
N VAL A 35 -1.32 -1.74 -8.51
CA VAL A 35 -2.16 -0.81 -7.72
C VAL A 35 -2.08 0.60 -8.29
N LEU A 36 -0.89 1.06 -8.67
CA LEU A 36 -0.70 2.36 -9.31
C LEU A 36 -1.45 2.45 -10.64
N ALA A 37 -1.33 1.42 -11.48
CA ALA A 37 -2.05 1.35 -12.76
C ALA A 37 -3.57 1.36 -12.55
N TRP A 38 -4.07 0.64 -11.54
CA TRP A 38 -5.49 0.66 -11.19
C TRP A 38 -5.95 2.03 -10.71
N THR A 39 -5.17 2.68 -9.85
CA THR A 39 -5.48 4.04 -9.36
C THR A 39 -5.51 5.04 -10.53
N ILE A 40 -4.54 4.99 -11.44
CA ILE A 40 -4.51 5.84 -12.65
C ILE A 40 -5.70 5.54 -13.56
N TYR A 41 -6.03 4.26 -13.75
CA TYR A 41 -7.20 3.88 -14.55
C TYR A 41 -8.49 4.45 -13.96
N GLY A 42 -8.68 4.38 -12.63
CA GLY A 42 -9.82 4.99 -11.94
C GLY A 42 -9.92 6.49 -12.18
N VAL A 43 -8.81 7.21 -12.09
CA VAL A 43 -8.75 8.65 -12.38
C VAL A 43 -9.07 8.97 -13.84
N CYS A 44 -8.65 8.14 -14.78
CA CYS A 44 -8.97 8.33 -16.21
C CYS A 44 -10.44 8.03 -16.50
N TYR A 45 -11.04 7.07 -15.79
CA TYR A 45 -12.44 6.69 -15.96
C TYR A 45 -13.38 7.71 -15.33
N GLU A 46 -13.08 8.16 -14.13
CA GLU A 46 -13.84 9.15 -13.37
C GLU A 46 -12.89 10.24 -12.86
N PRO A 47 -12.60 11.27 -13.67
CA PRO A 47 -11.64 12.30 -13.29
C PRO A 47 -12.20 13.20 -12.17
N PRO A 48 -11.34 13.65 -11.24
CA PRO A 48 -11.75 14.58 -10.19
C PRO A 48 -12.22 15.91 -10.81
N THR A 49 -13.36 16.38 -10.36
CA THR A 49 -13.99 17.61 -10.87
C THR A 49 -13.60 18.86 -10.09
N ASP A 50 -13.05 18.67 -8.89
CA ASP A 50 -12.62 19.73 -7.98
C ASP A 50 -11.11 19.73 -7.72
N ILE A 51 -10.58 20.87 -7.35
CA ILE A 51 -9.14 21.06 -7.11
C ILE A 51 -8.65 20.19 -5.94
N PHE A 52 -9.49 19.97 -4.91
CA PHE A 52 -9.13 19.15 -3.77
C PHE A 52 -9.02 17.68 -4.15
N GLY A 53 -9.89 17.18 -5.04
CA GLY A 53 -9.79 15.84 -5.62
C GLY A 53 -8.50 15.65 -6.40
N VAL A 54 -8.07 16.63 -7.20
CA VAL A 54 -6.78 16.58 -7.91
C VAL A 54 -5.61 16.51 -6.92
N ILE A 55 -5.62 17.33 -5.87
CA ILE A 55 -4.58 17.33 -4.83
C ILE A 55 -4.56 15.97 -4.10
N TRP A 56 -5.72 15.46 -3.73
CA TRP A 56 -5.87 14.17 -3.06
C TRP A 56 -5.29 13.03 -3.90
N VAL A 57 -5.63 12.95 -5.20
CA VAL A 57 -5.06 11.96 -6.13
C VAL A 57 -3.55 12.10 -6.22
N ALA A 58 -3.03 13.33 -6.35
CA ALA A 58 -1.60 13.57 -6.42
C ALA A 58 -0.86 13.09 -5.15
N MET A 59 -1.43 13.33 -3.97
CA MET A 59 -0.90 12.84 -2.70
C MET A 59 -0.91 11.31 -2.64
N LEU A 60 -2.00 10.67 -3.04
CA LEU A 60 -2.15 9.21 -3.05
C LEU A 60 -1.15 8.54 -3.99
N VAL A 61 -1.05 9.04 -5.23
CA VAL A 61 -0.08 8.55 -6.23
C VAL A 61 1.35 8.75 -5.75
N THR A 62 1.66 9.91 -5.17
CA THR A 62 3.00 10.17 -4.61
C THR A 62 3.34 9.20 -3.50
N ALA A 63 2.42 8.93 -2.59
CA ALA A 63 2.62 7.97 -1.50
C ALA A 63 2.81 6.54 -2.04
N LEU A 64 2.06 6.13 -3.07
CA LEU A 64 2.24 4.83 -3.74
C LEU A 64 3.62 4.72 -4.40
N VAL A 65 4.06 5.73 -5.14
CA VAL A 65 5.38 5.73 -5.81
C VAL A 65 6.53 5.71 -4.80
N LEU A 66 6.38 6.37 -3.65
CA LEU A 66 7.39 6.37 -2.59
C LEU A 66 7.36 5.10 -1.73
N SER A 67 6.33 4.25 -1.84
CA SER A 67 6.16 3.07 -0.98
C SER A 67 7.31 2.06 -1.05
N PRO A 68 8.01 1.83 -2.18
CA PRO A 68 9.16 0.95 -2.20
C PRO A 68 10.34 1.45 -1.34
N LEU A 69 10.44 2.77 -1.14
CA LEU A 69 11.50 3.38 -0.33
C LEU A 69 11.15 3.40 1.16
N PHE A 70 9.90 3.74 1.49
CA PHE A 70 9.44 3.99 2.87
C PHE A 70 8.18 3.20 3.20
N LEU A 71 8.23 1.87 3.10
CA LEU A 71 7.07 0.98 3.14
C LEU A 71 6.08 1.27 4.27
N LYS A 72 6.55 1.36 5.52
CA LYS A 72 5.67 1.59 6.69
C LYS A 72 5.07 2.99 6.68
N SER A 73 5.91 4.01 6.50
CA SER A 73 5.47 5.40 6.57
C SER A 73 4.51 5.76 5.45
N THR A 74 4.76 5.28 4.24
CA THR A 74 3.88 5.53 3.09
C THR A 74 2.58 4.74 3.17
N SER A 75 2.61 3.52 3.72
CA SER A 75 1.37 2.77 3.96
C SER A 75 0.48 3.47 4.98
N VAL A 76 1.05 3.97 6.08
CA VAL A 76 0.29 4.80 7.04
C VAL A 76 -0.21 6.08 6.38
N ALA A 77 0.63 6.76 5.59
CA ALA A 77 0.22 7.97 4.88
C ALA A 77 -0.94 7.72 3.91
N ILE A 78 -0.92 6.61 3.15
CA ILE A 78 -2.01 6.21 2.26
C ILE A 78 -3.31 6.04 3.05
N LEU A 79 -3.29 5.35 4.19
CA LEU A 79 -4.48 5.16 5.02
C LEU A 79 -5.01 6.47 5.59
N VAL A 80 -4.12 7.36 6.04
CA VAL A 80 -4.51 8.69 6.52
C VAL A 80 -5.12 9.53 5.40
N ILE A 81 -4.46 9.60 4.22
CA ILE A 81 -4.95 10.34 3.06
C ILE A 81 -6.33 9.80 2.63
N ALA A 82 -6.49 8.48 2.59
CA ALA A 82 -7.78 7.87 2.25
C ALA A 82 -8.87 8.17 3.29
N SER A 83 -8.55 8.07 4.59
CA SER A 83 -9.54 8.28 5.67
C SER A 83 -9.99 9.72 5.83
N ILE A 84 -9.11 10.71 5.57
CA ILE A 84 -9.47 12.13 5.69
C ILE A 84 -9.96 12.74 4.37
N GLY A 85 -9.77 12.03 3.27
CA GLY A 85 -10.10 12.56 1.94
C GLY A 85 -11.56 12.94 1.81
N ASP A 86 -12.46 12.10 2.29
CA ASP A 86 -13.91 12.31 2.24
C ASP A 86 -14.38 13.60 2.95
N LEU A 87 -13.56 14.11 3.89
CA LEU A 87 -13.84 15.39 4.56
C LEU A 87 -13.61 16.61 3.66
N PHE A 88 -12.79 16.45 2.60
CA PHE A 88 -12.33 17.56 1.76
C PHE A 88 -12.87 17.49 0.34
N THR A 89 -13.17 16.30 -0.16
CA THR A 89 -13.66 16.12 -1.52
C THR A 89 -14.54 14.88 -1.64
N PRO A 90 -15.70 14.99 -2.30
CA PRO A 90 -16.57 13.83 -2.56
C PRO A 90 -15.89 12.80 -3.48
N TYR A 91 -14.83 13.20 -4.19
CA TYR A 91 -14.05 12.30 -5.04
C TYR A 91 -13.29 11.23 -4.23
N ALA A 92 -12.96 11.49 -2.98
CA ALA A 92 -12.16 10.60 -2.14
C ALA A 92 -12.96 9.45 -1.52
N HIS A 93 -14.14 9.13 -2.08
CA HIS A 93 -14.96 8.02 -1.59
C HIS A 93 -14.20 6.65 -1.69
N LEU A 94 -14.72 5.67 -0.97
CA LEU A 94 -14.08 4.36 -0.81
C LEU A 94 -13.73 3.68 -2.16
N GLY A 95 -14.60 3.80 -3.17
CA GLY A 95 -14.37 3.21 -4.49
C GLY A 95 -13.05 3.64 -5.13
N ASN A 96 -12.72 4.93 -5.05
CA ASN A 96 -11.51 5.50 -5.64
C ASN A 96 -10.26 5.25 -4.80
N SER A 97 -10.38 5.11 -3.49
CA SER A 97 -9.27 4.86 -2.56
C SER A 97 -8.98 3.38 -2.31
N LEU A 98 -9.94 2.49 -2.63
CA LEU A 98 -9.91 1.07 -2.29
C LEU A 98 -8.62 0.35 -2.70
N PRO A 99 -8.12 0.45 -3.95
CA PRO A 99 -6.90 -0.27 -4.34
C PRO A 99 -5.68 0.15 -3.52
N ALA A 100 -5.54 1.45 -3.25
CA ALA A 100 -4.45 1.98 -2.46
C ALA A 100 -4.57 1.60 -0.97
N GLN A 101 -5.79 1.58 -0.43
CA GLN A 101 -6.04 1.11 0.93
C GLN A 101 -5.69 -0.36 1.09
N LEU A 102 -6.16 -1.24 0.19
CA LEU A 102 -5.83 -2.66 0.21
C LEU A 102 -4.32 -2.90 0.17
N TYR A 103 -3.63 -2.17 -0.71
CA TYR A 103 -2.17 -2.21 -0.77
C TYR A 103 -1.53 -1.80 0.57
N ALA A 104 -1.96 -0.68 1.16
CA ALA A 104 -1.43 -0.18 2.41
C ALA A 104 -1.65 -1.15 3.58
N TYR A 105 -2.84 -1.72 3.69
CA TYR A 105 -3.14 -2.76 4.69
C TYR A 105 -2.26 -4.00 4.51
N GLY A 106 -2.13 -4.52 3.29
CA GLY A 106 -1.27 -5.67 2.99
C GLY A 106 0.19 -5.41 3.33
N MET A 107 0.71 -4.22 3.01
CA MET A 107 2.09 -3.85 3.30
C MET A 107 2.33 -3.58 4.78
N LEU A 108 1.35 -3.07 5.52
CA LEU A 108 1.45 -2.98 6.99
C LEU A 108 1.44 -4.36 7.62
N ALA A 109 0.55 -5.26 7.23
CA ALA A 109 0.53 -6.64 7.72
C ALA A 109 1.85 -7.38 7.43
N TYR A 110 2.42 -7.14 6.25
CA TYR A 110 3.73 -7.67 5.88
C TYR A 110 4.87 -7.15 6.80
N SER A 111 4.85 -5.86 7.15
CA SER A 111 5.95 -5.16 7.80
C SER A 111 5.82 -5.02 9.33
N THR A 112 4.67 -5.37 9.91
CA THR A 112 4.35 -5.20 11.33
C THR A 112 4.09 -6.53 12.03
N ASN A 113 3.69 -6.45 13.31
CA ASN A 113 3.33 -7.61 14.12
C ASN A 113 1.81 -7.86 14.12
N ALA A 114 1.40 -9.03 14.58
CA ALA A 114 0.00 -9.46 14.60
C ALA A 114 -0.93 -8.53 15.43
N ILE A 115 -0.41 -7.83 16.43
CA ILE A 115 -1.21 -6.90 17.25
C ILE A 115 -1.65 -5.70 16.42
N ILE A 116 -0.73 -5.11 15.66
CA ILE A 116 -1.05 -3.97 14.78
C ILE A 116 -2.03 -4.41 13.69
N GLU A 117 -1.83 -5.61 13.13
CA GLU A 117 -2.72 -6.21 12.14
C GLU A 117 -4.15 -6.38 12.67
N ALA A 118 -4.31 -6.94 13.87
CA ALA A 118 -5.61 -7.07 14.52
C ALA A 118 -6.25 -5.70 14.80
N THR A 119 -5.46 -4.73 15.26
CA THR A 119 -5.95 -3.36 15.49
C THR A 119 -6.45 -2.70 14.21
N LEU A 120 -5.73 -2.87 13.10
CA LEU A 120 -6.14 -2.35 11.79
C LEU A 120 -7.44 -3.00 11.31
N LEU A 121 -7.60 -4.31 11.50
CA LEU A 121 -8.83 -5.01 11.14
C LEU A 121 -10.01 -4.53 11.99
N ILE A 122 -9.84 -4.40 13.30
CA ILE A 122 -10.87 -3.88 14.20
C ILE A 122 -11.25 -2.44 13.80
N TYR A 123 -10.26 -1.58 13.57
CA TYR A 123 -10.51 -0.21 13.11
C TYR A 123 -11.35 -0.20 11.82
N TYR A 124 -11.01 -1.03 10.86
CA TYR A 124 -11.73 -1.12 9.59
C TYR A 124 -13.17 -1.61 9.77
N VAL A 125 -13.39 -2.65 10.60
CA VAL A 125 -14.73 -3.16 10.92
C VAL A 125 -15.57 -2.08 11.60
N VAL A 126 -15.00 -1.37 12.57
CA VAL A 126 -15.68 -0.26 13.26
C VAL A 126 -16.02 0.87 12.30
N ASN A 127 -15.10 1.22 11.41
CA ASN A 127 -15.32 2.26 10.40
C ASN A 127 -16.51 1.92 9.50
N ILE A 128 -16.52 0.73 8.90
CA ILE A 128 -17.61 0.28 8.02
C ILE A 128 -18.96 0.19 8.75
N LEU A 129 -18.98 -0.32 9.97
CA LEU A 129 -20.25 -0.57 10.67
C LEU A 129 -20.85 0.65 11.33
N LEU A 130 -20.02 1.61 11.77
CA LEU A 130 -20.46 2.70 12.64
C LEU A 130 -20.25 4.10 12.07
N ILE A 131 -19.20 4.31 11.26
CA ILE A 131 -18.80 5.65 10.81
C ILE A 131 -19.27 5.90 9.37
N ASP A 132 -18.98 4.98 8.48
CA ASP A 132 -19.31 5.08 7.06
C ASP A 132 -19.91 3.76 6.57
N PRO A 133 -21.21 3.51 6.87
CA PRO A 133 -21.87 2.30 6.44
C PRO A 133 -21.90 2.25 4.91
N PRO A 134 -21.55 1.11 4.31
CA PRO A 134 -21.50 0.97 2.87
C PRO A 134 -22.90 1.17 2.27
N ASP A 135 -22.91 1.62 1.01
CA ASP A 135 -24.13 1.72 0.20
C ASP A 135 -24.98 0.44 0.38
N PRO A 136 -26.33 0.54 0.47
CA PRO A 136 -27.24 -0.60 0.65
C PRO A 136 -27.00 -1.78 -0.28
N ASN A 137 -26.37 -1.53 -1.44
CA ASN A 137 -26.02 -2.56 -2.41
C ASN A 137 -24.66 -3.24 -2.13
N THR A 138 -23.89 -2.74 -1.16
CA THR A 138 -22.57 -3.28 -0.84
C THR A 138 -22.68 -4.25 0.33
N ASN A 139 -22.22 -5.48 0.14
CA ASN A 139 -22.19 -6.46 1.21
C ASN A 139 -21.02 -6.20 2.19
N PRO A 140 -21.31 -5.75 3.43
CA PRO A 140 -20.26 -5.42 4.39
C PRO A 140 -19.40 -6.63 4.77
N VAL A 141 -19.97 -7.85 4.76
CA VAL A 141 -19.25 -9.10 5.03
C VAL A 141 -18.20 -9.35 3.93
N ALA A 142 -18.56 -9.11 2.67
CA ALA A 142 -17.62 -9.27 1.55
C ALA A 142 -16.46 -8.28 1.67
N MET A 143 -16.72 -7.03 2.07
CA MET A 143 -15.68 -6.03 2.27
C MET A 143 -14.74 -6.41 3.41
N VAL A 144 -15.26 -6.75 4.57
CA VAL A 144 -14.45 -7.19 5.72
C VAL A 144 -13.62 -8.43 5.35
N SER A 145 -14.21 -9.38 4.63
CA SER A 145 -13.51 -10.59 4.16
C SER A 145 -12.37 -10.26 3.21
N MET A 146 -12.54 -9.30 2.31
CA MET A 146 -11.51 -8.85 1.38
C MET A 146 -10.31 -8.23 2.14
N TYR A 147 -10.58 -7.35 3.11
CA TYR A 147 -9.51 -6.76 3.93
C TYR A 147 -8.80 -7.81 4.79
N ALA A 148 -9.54 -8.72 5.42
CA ALA A 148 -8.97 -9.83 6.17
C ALA A 148 -8.06 -10.70 5.28
N MET A 149 -8.49 -11.00 4.06
CA MET A 149 -7.69 -11.76 3.09
C MET A 149 -6.39 -11.04 2.74
N VAL A 150 -6.42 -9.74 2.49
CA VAL A 150 -5.22 -8.94 2.18
C VAL A 150 -4.24 -8.89 3.36
N LEU A 151 -4.75 -8.76 4.59
CA LEU A 151 -3.92 -8.84 5.80
C LEU A 151 -3.25 -10.21 5.94
N LEU A 152 -3.99 -11.30 5.74
CA LEU A 152 -3.46 -12.66 5.77
C LEU A 152 -2.41 -12.89 4.68
N LEU A 153 -2.63 -12.39 3.46
CA LEU A 153 -1.66 -12.47 2.36
C LEU A 153 -0.37 -11.71 2.70
N GLY A 154 -0.46 -10.50 3.24
CA GLY A 154 0.70 -9.73 3.69
C GLY A 154 1.49 -10.49 4.76
N ARG A 155 0.80 -11.11 5.71
CA ARG A 155 1.41 -11.89 6.78
C ARG A 155 2.08 -13.16 6.29
N THR A 156 1.43 -13.92 5.41
CA THR A 156 1.99 -15.15 4.83
C THR A 156 3.22 -14.87 3.98
N LEU A 157 3.24 -13.79 3.21
CA LEU A 157 4.42 -13.35 2.47
C LEU A 157 5.58 -13.02 3.41
N SER A 158 5.34 -12.28 4.48
CA SER A 158 6.35 -11.97 5.50
C SER A 158 6.93 -13.23 6.15
N TRP A 159 6.09 -14.19 6.46
CA TRP A 159 6.50 -15.46 7.07
C TRP A 159 7.30 -16.32 6.10
N SER A 160 6.85 -16.47 4.87
CA SER A 160 7.53 -17.18 3.81
C SER A 160 8.95 -16.66 3.57
N GLU A 161 9.12 -15.33 3.48
CA GLU A 161 10.45 -14.74 3.29
C GLU A 161 11.39 -15.02 4.47
N LYS A 162 10.90 -14.87 5.71
CA LYS A 162 11.69 -15.15 6.91
C LYS A 162 12.12 -16.62 7.00
N THR A 163 11.26 -17.55 6.56
CA THR A 163 11.56 -18.98 6.55
C THR A 163 12.59 -19.31 5.49
N THR A 164 12.45 -18.73 4.30
CA THR A 164 13.41 -18.92 3.20
C THR A 164 14.78 -18.37 3.59
N GLN A 165 14.85 -17.19 4.21
CA GLN A 165 16.12 -16.60 4.64
C GLN A 165 16.84 -17.47 5.67
N LYS A 166 16.11 -18.01 6.65
CA LYS A 166 16.67 -18.91 7.64
C LYS A 166 17.23 -20.20 7.04
N SER A 167 16.65 -20.69 5.95
CA SER A 167 17.14 -21.92 5.27
C SER A 167 18.39 -21.67 4.44
N PHE A 168 18.69 -20.42 4.06
CA PHE A 168 19.94 -20.06 3.39
C PHE A 168 21.08 -19.76 4.36
N ASP A 169 20.77 -19.37 5.60
CA ASP A 169 21.74 -19.04 6.64
C ASP A 169 22.13 -20.28 7.48
N ALA A 170 21.44 -21.40 7.29
CA ALA A 170 21.71 -22.69 7.95
C ALA A 170 22.55 -23.60 7.08
#